data_cebb9c11137635096067518670c47976
#
_entry.id   cebb9c11137635096067518670c47976
#
_cell.length_a   1.000
_cell.length_b   1.000
_cell.length_c   1.000
_cell.angle_alpha   90.00
_cell.angle_beta   90.00
_cell.angle_gamma   90.00
#
_symmetry.space_group_name_H-M   'P 1'
#
loop_
_entity.id
_entity.type
_entity.pdbx_description
1 polymer ?
#
loop_
_entity_poly.entity_id
_entity_poly.type
_entity_poly.pdbx_seq_one_letter_code
_entity_poly.pdbx_strand_id
1 'polypeptide(L)'
;YMQDSILMNIDPYQEHVLELQYYIDSDYTYNYSKDNKKDYTSAVTNAYVEYAVNGLNQKEIWDGVNTKAEDKYLTELISASSDSDNTFSVRVKFMDEKGLQSVSGKIQKALNARHEDVANRIGSHKLVLVSENYQVQTDSDLASSQDNVTGLIKSYREQITTLTSTMTEDQLKVVDD
;
A
#
# COMPACT_ATOMS: atom_id res chain seq x y z
N TYR A 1 13.61 -5.93 -10.73
CA TYR A 1 12.32 -5.52 -10.20
C TYR A 1 12.43 -5.07 -8.75
N MET A 2 12.88 -5.93 -7.83
CA MET A 2 12.98 -5.55 -6.41
C MET A 2 14.09 -4.53 -6.11
N GLN A 3 15.15 -4.47 -6.91
CA GLN A 3 16.25 -3.50 -6.72
C GLN A 3 15.77 -2.05 -6.82
N ASP A 4 14.74 -1.79 -7.63
CA ASP A 4 14.20 -0.46 -7.88
C ASP A 4 12.93 -0.18 -7.07
N SER A 5 12.49 -1.16 -6.24
CA SER A 5 11.34 -1.01 -5.36
C SER A 5 11.61 0.04 -4.29
N ILE A 6 10.59 0.84 -4.00
CA ILE A 6 10.63 1.82 -2.91
C ILE A 6 10.90 1.16 -1.55
N LEU A 7 10.50 -0.10 -1.36
CA LEU A 7 10.76 -0.87 -0.15
C LEU A 7 12.24 -1.04 0.16
N MET A 8 13.13 -0.92 -0.85
CA MET A 8 14.57 -0.91 -0.63
C MET A 8 15.11 0.39 0.00
N ASN A 9 14.31 1.45 0.03
CA ASN A 9 14.66 2.74 0.62
C ASN A 9 14.11 2.91 2.04
N ILE A 10 13.29 1.99 2.53
CA ILE A 10 12.75 2.02 3.90
C ILE A 10 13.73 1.31 4.83
N ASP A 11 14.09 1.95 5.94
CA ASP A 11 14.83 1.28 7.00
C ASP A 11 13.91 0.27 7.71
N PRO A 12 14.17 -1.05 7.59
CA PRO A 12 13.30 -2.07 8.15
C PRO A 12 13.30 -2.09 9.69
N TYR A 13 14.28 -1.44 10.32
CA TYR A 13 14.35 -1.32 11.78
C TYR A 13 13.67 -0.05 12.30
N GLN A 14 13.32 0.88 11.41
CA GLN A 14 12.63 2.15 11.70
C GLN A 14 11.57 2.43 10.62
N GLU A 15 10.75 1.44 10.32
CA GLU A 15 9.66 1.61 9.38
C GLU A 15 8.57 2.49 9.98
N HIS A 16 8.30 3.64 9.35
CA HIS A 16 7.18 4.50 9.71
C HIS A 16 5.90 3.96 9.10
N VAL A 17 4.86 3.81 9.93
CA VAL A 17 3.55 3.29 9.53
C VAL A 17 2.46 4.25 9.97
N LEU A 18 1.58 4.60 9.03
CA LEU A 18 0.29 5.21 9.29
C LEU A 18 -0.78 4.12 9.27
N GLU A 19 -1.65 4.11 10.27
CA GLU A 19 -2.86 3.30 10.27
C GLU A 19 -4.09 4.19 10.39
N LEU A 20 -4.98 4.09 9.39
CA LEU A 20 -6.30 4.70 9.41
C LEU A 20 -7.34 3.62 9.64
N GLN A 21 -8.06 3.70 10.74
CA GLN A 21 -9.13 2.74 11.06
C GLN A 21 -10.49 3.39 10.84
N TYR A 22 -11.35 2.68 10.09
CA TYR A 22 -12.69 3.12 9.74
C TYR A 22 -13.76 2.18 10.27
N TYR A 23 -14.91 2.77 10.58
CA TYR A 23 -16.14 2.09 10.92
C TYR A 23 -17.22 2.43 9.89
N ILE A 24 -17.95 1.41 9.47
CA ILE A 24 -19.14 1.54 8.62
C ILE A 24 -20.37 1.50 9.52
N ASP A 25 -21.04 2.66 9.62
CA ASP A 25 -22.34 2.78 10.26
C ASP A 25 -23.43 2.65 9.19
N SER A 26 -23.92 1.43 9.00
CA SER A 26 -24.96 1.15 8.01
C SER A 26 -26.34 1.41 8.57
N ASP A 27 -27.22 1.96 7.73
CA ASP A 27 -28.64 2.17 8.07
C ASP A 27 -29.43 0.84 8.11
N TYR A 28 -28.71 -0.29 8.16
CA TYR A 28 -29.30 -1.61 8.29
C TYR A 28 -29.92 -1.75 9.67
N THR A 29 -31.25 -1.66 9.73
CA THR A 29 -32.01 -2.05 10.90
C THR A 29 -32.49 -3.48 10.73
N TYR A 30 -32.05 -4.37 11.63
CA TYR A 30 -32.58 -5.73 11.71
C TYR A 30 -34.05 -5.68 12.12
N ASN A 31 -34.96 -5.68 11.12
CA ASN A 31 -36.36 -5.83 11.33
C ASN A 31 -36.74 -7.32 11.31
N TYR A 32 -37.16 -7.85 12.44
CA TYR A 32 -37.75 -9.20 12.57
C TYR A 32 -39.02 -9.40 11.70
N SER A 33 -39.51 -8.37 11.03
CA SER A 33 -40.68 -8.43 10.17
C SER A 33 -40.28 -8.75 8.75
N LYS A 34 -40.62 -9.91 8.29
CA LYS A 34 -40.92 -10.46 6.94
C LYS A 34 -40.30 -9.88 5.66
N ASP A 35 -39.64 -8.75 5.68
CA ASP A 35 -38.87 -8.23 4.54
C ASP A 35 -37.42 -8.64 4.70
N ASN A 36 -36.98 -9.60 3.88
CA ASN A 36 -35.60 -10.07 3.76
C ASN A 36 -34.67 -8.93 3.26
N LYS A 37 -34.51 -7.89 4.06
CA LYS A 37 -33.44 -6.90 3.81
C LYS A 37 -32.11 -7.57 4.08
N LYS A 38 -31.41 -7.88 3.04
CA LYS A 38 -30.07 -8.44 3.10
C LYS A 38 -29.14 -7.43 3.79
N ASP A 39 -28.42 -7.88 4.82
CA ASP A 39 -27.34 -7.08 5.40
C ASP A 39 -26.26 -6.85 4.35
N TYR A 40 -25.99 -5.60 4.05
CA TYR A 40 -25.00 -5.18 3.06
C TYR A 40 -23.73 -4.57 3.70
N THR A 41 -23.62 -4.56 5.02
CA THR A 41 -22.53 -3.90 5.75
C THR A 41 -21.16 -4.43 5.34
N SER A 42 -21.01 -5.76 5.29
CA SER A 42 -19.77 -6.39 4.86
C SER A 42 -19.43 -6.07 3.39
N ALA A 43 -20.43 -5.97 2.52
CA ALA A 43 -20.21 -5.59 1.11
C ALA A 43 -19.73 -4.14 0.98
N VAL A 44 -20.26 -3.22 1.80
CA VAL A 44 -19.79 -1.82 1.87
C VAL A 44 -18.35 -1.77 2.37
N THR A 45 -18.05 -2.47 3.45
CA THR A 45 -16.69 -2.54 4.02
C THR A 45 -15.68 -3.04 2.98
N ASN A 46 -16.00 -4.13 2.29
CA ASN A 46 -15.13 -4.71 1.27
C ASN A 46 -14.96 -3.78 0.05
N ALA A 47 -15.97 -2.98 -0.31
CA ALA A 47 -15.86 -2.02 -1.38
C ALA A 47 -14.82 -0.92 -1.07
N TYR A 48 -14.74 -0.46 0.16
CA TYR A 48 -13.70 0.50 0.57
C TYR A 48 -12.32 -0.14 0.63
N VAL A 49 -12.21 -1.36 1.14
CA VAL A 49 -10.93 -2.11 1.15
C VAL A 49 -10.40 -2.27 -0.28
N GLU A 50 -11.25 -2.73 -1.20
CA GLU A 50 -10.90 -2.91 -2.61
C GLU A 50 -10.48 -1.58 -3.25
N TYR A 51 -11.21 -0.50 -2.96
CA TYR A 51 -10.87 0.83 -3.46
C TYR A 51 -9.53 1.34 -2.89
N ALA A 52 -9.27 1.13 -1.61
CA ALA A 52 -8.01 1.54 -0.98
C ALA A 52 -6.80 0.80 -1.57
N VAL A 53 -6.95 -0.48 -1.93
CA VAL A 53 -5.88 -1.29 -2.52
C VAL A 53 -5.69 -0.99 -4.02
N ASN A 54 -6.77 -0.94 -4.78
CA ASN A 54 -6.72 -0.94 -6.24
C ASN A 54 -7.25 0.33 -6.92
N GLY A 55 -8.00 1.16 -6.21
CA GLY A 55 -8.71 2.30 -6.80
C GLY A 55 -8.10 3.68 -6.52
N LEU A 56 -7.16 3.78 -5.58
CA LEU A 56 -6.53 5.05 -5.25
C LEU A 56 -5.63 5.53 -6.40
N ASN A 57 -5.75 6.81 -6.75
CA ASN A 57 -4.83 7.45 -7.69
C ASN A 57 -3.49 7.73 -7.00
N GLN A 58 -2.52 6.85 -7.19
CA GLN A 58 -1.22 6.91 -6.52
C GLN A 58 -0.48 8.23 -6.79
N LYS A 59 -0.60 8.79 -7.99
CA LYS A 59 0.02 10.08 -8.32
C LYS A 59 -0.54 11.23 -7.49
N GLU A 60 -1.86 11.24 -7.27
CA GLU A 60 -2.50 12.25 -6.42
C GLU A 60 -2.19 12.04 -4.94
N ILE A 61 -2.18 10.78 -4.48
CA ILE A 61 -1.87 10.45 -3.09
C ILE A 61 -0.45 10.88 -2.72
N TRP A 62 0.53 10.58 -3.59
CA TRP A 62 1.95 10.85 -3.33
C TRP A 62 2.44 12.19 -3.89
N ASP A 63 1.56 13.01 -4.46
CA ASP A 63 1.94 14.33 -4.96
C ASP A 63 2.62 15.19 -3.88
N GLY A 64 3.75 15.79 -4.22
CA GLY A 64 4.56 16.58 -3.28
C GLY A 64 5.36 15.78 -2.24
N VAL A 65 5.32 14.44 -2.27
CA VAL A 65 6.13 13.56 -1.42
C VAL A 65 7.31 13.01 -2.21
N ASN A 66 8.53 13.19 -1.71
CA ASN A 66 9.71 12.61 -2.34
C ASN A 66 9.83 11.12 -2.00
N THR A 67 9.29 10.28 -2.84
CA THR A 67 9.27 8.82 -2.66
C THR A 67 10.59 8.13 -3.01
N LYS A 68 11.49 8.83 -3.72
CA LYS A 68 12.75 8.30 -4.27
C LYS A 68 12.58 7.04 -5.15
N ALA A 69 11.38 6.87 -5.70
CA ALA A 69 11.03 5.71 -6.53
C ALA A 69 10.12 6.12 -7.68
N GLU A 70 10.03 5.25 -8.68
CA GLU A 70 9.10 5.43 -9.78
C GLU A 70 7.64 5.18 -9.34
N ASP A 71 6.70 5.87 -9.96
CA ASP A 71 5.27 5.81 -9.65
C ASP A 71 4.68 4.38 -9.63
N LYS A 72 5.21 3.49 -10.45
CA LYS A 72 4.76 2.09 -10.55
C LYS A 72 4.93 1.27 -9.27
N TYR A 73 5.80 1.71 -8.35
CA TYR A 73 6.06 1.02 -7.08
C TYR A 73 5.26 1.59 -5.90
N LEU A 74 4.55 2.70 -6.09
CA LEU A 74 3.83 3.38 -5.01
C LEU A 74 2.70 2.53 -4.41
N THR A 75 2.12 1.62 -5.19
CA THR A 75 1.11 0.68 -4.73
C THR A 75 1.62 -0.28 -3.66
N GLU A 76 2.92 -0.50 -3.57
CA GLU A 76 3.53 -1.37 -2.55
C GLU A 76 3.48 -0.76 -1.14
N LEU A 77 3.25 0.55 -1.05
CA LEU A 77 3.26 1.28 0.21
C LEU A 77 1.91 1.30 0.93
N ILE A 78 0.82 1.00 0.22
CA ILE A 78 -0.54 1.08 0.75
C ILE A 78 -1.14 -0.32 0.76
N SER A 79 -1.65 -0.71 1.92
CA SER A 79 -2.44 -1.92 2.10
C SER A 79 -3.73 -1.61 2.83
N ALA A 80 -4.75 -2.45 2.65
CA ALA A 80 -5.99 -2.36 3.40
C ALA A 80 -6.56 -3.75 3.66
N SER A 81 -7.25 -3.89 4.78
CA SER A 81 -7.92 -5.13 5.18
C SER A 81 -9.19 -4.83 5.95
N SER A 82 -10.20 -5.69 5.81
CA SER A 82 -11.33 -5.69 6.72
C SER A 82 -10.94 -6.35 8.03
N ASP A 83 -11.22 -5.67 9.15
CA ASP A 83 -10.96 -6.17 10.50
C ASP A 83 -12.20 -6.89 11.05
N SER A 84 -13.37 -6.51 10.58
CA SER A 84 -14.67 -7.13 10.86
C SER A 84 -15.67 -6.79 9.74
N ASP A 85 -16.92 -7.22 9.87
CA ASP A 85 -17.97 -6.92 8.89
C ASP A 85 -18.22 -5.41 8.71
N ASN A 86 -17.90 -4.59 9.70
CA ASN A 86 -18.16 -3.16 9.71
C ASN A 86 -16.94 -2.29 10.01
N THR A 87 -15.75 -2.86 10.06
CA THR A 87 -14.49 -2.12 10.28
C THR A 87 -13.43 -2.53 9.28
N PHE A 88 -12.64 -1.57 8.85
CA PHE A 88 -11.46 -1.82 8.03
C PHE A 88 -10.32 -0.87 8.38
N SER A 89 -9.12 -1.28 8.07
CA SER A 89 -7.92 -0.49 8.27
C SER A 89 -7.20 -0.27 6.94
N VAL A 90 -6.67 0.94 6.77
CA VAL A 90 -5.73 1.28 5.69
C VAL A 90 -4.39 1.56 6.33
N ARG A 91 -3.35 0.86 5.86
CA ARG A 91 -1.98 1.01 6.36
C ARG A 91 -1.09 1.55 5.25
N VAL A 92 -0.24 2.49 5.61
CA VAL A 92 0.75 3.08 4.71
C VAL A 92 2.12 2.98 5.36
N LYS A 93 3.08 2.41 4.64
CA LYS A 93 4.48 2.35 5.04
C LYS A 93 5.24 3.45 4.34
N PHE A 94 6.18 4.10 5.04
CA PHE A 94 7.05 5.10 4.43
C PHE A 94 8.35 5.28 5.21
N MET A 95 9.25 6.10 4.65
CA MET A 95 10.57 6.37 5.21
C MET A 95 10.52 7.33 6.40
N ASP A 96 9.50 8.19 6.45
CA ASP A 96 9.36 9.24 7.48
C ASP A 96 7.90 9.59 7.77
N GLU A 97 7.64 10.13 8.95
CA GLU A 97 6.31 10.53 9.40
C GLU A 97 5.74 11.72 8.60
N LYS A 98 6.59 12.65 8.15
CA LYS A 98 6.13 13.82 7.41
C LYS A 98 5.49 13.44 6.09
N GLY A 99 6.06 12.48 5.38
CA GLY A 99 5.47 11.90 4.18
C GLY A 99 4.12 11.25 4.46
N LEU A 100 4.02 10.48 5.55
CA LEU A 100 2.76 9.85 5.98
C LEU A 100 1.68 10.89 6.33
N GLN A 101 2.03 11.97 7.03
CA GLN A 101 1.08 13.06 7.34
C GLN A 101 0.54 13.72 6.07
N SER A 102 1.39 13.92 5.05
CA SER A 102 0.94 14.44 3.75
C SER A 102 -0.03 13.51 3.03
N VAL A 103 0.21 12.22 3.09
CA VAL A 103 -0.58 11.18 2.42
C VAL A 103 -1.91 10.91 3.14
N SER A 104 -1.92 10.97 4.48
CA SER A 104 -3.10 10.67 5.28
C SER A 104 -4.34 11.46 4.85
N GLY A 105 -4.24 12.79 4.78
CA GLY A 105 -5.37 13.64 4.39
C GLY A 105 -5.87 13.37 2.97
N LYS A 106 -4.98 12.99 2.06
CA LYS A 106 -5.34 12.66 0.67
C LYS A 106 -6.07 11.33 0.57
N ILE A 107 -5.65 10.31 1.32
CA ILE A 107 -6.35 9.02 1.41
C ILE A 107 -7.74 9.23 2.00
N GLN A 108 -7.85 9.95 3.12
CA GLN A 108 -9.15 10.25 3.75
C GLN A 108 -10.09 10.96 2.78
N LYS A 109 -9.59 11.98 2.05
CA LYS A 109 -10.36 12.69 1.03
C LYS A 109 -10.84 11.75 -0.09
N ALA A 110 -9.97 10.87 -0.58
CA ALA A 110 -10.31 9.93 -1.63
C ALA A 110 -11.38 8.92 -1.20
N LEU A 111 -11.27 8.37 0.02
CA LEU A 111 -12.27 7.47 0.60
C LEU A 111 -13.62 8.17 0.79
N ASN A 112 -13.62 9.41 1.32
CA ASN A 112 -14.84 10.19 1.46
C ASN A 112 -15.50 10.53 0.13
N ALA A 113 -14.72 10.83 -0.90
CA ALA A 113 -15.24 11.09 -2.25
C ALA A 113 -15.91 9.84 -2.87
N ARG A 114 -15.53 8.64 -2.44
CA ARG A 114 -16.11 7.38 -2.90
C ARG A 114 -17.45 7.05 -2.26
N HIS A 115 -17.80 7.73 -1.15
CA HIS A 115 -18.97 7.43 -0.33
C HIS A 115 -20.28 7.39 -1.12
N GLU A 116 -20.56 8.39 -1.94
CA GLU A 116 -21.82 8.48 -2.69
C GLU A 116 -21.98 7.30 -3.67
N ASP A 117 -20.91 6.96 -4.38
CA ASP A 117 -20.93 5.84 -5.33
C ASP A 117 -21.18 4.49 -4.62
N VAL A 118 -20.53 4.25 -3.48
CA VAL A 118 -20.73 3.04 -2.68
C VAL A 118 -22.15 3.01 -2.11
N ALA A 119 -22.66 4.12 -1.59
CA ALA A 119 -24.02 4.22 -1.05
C ALA A 119 -25.06 3.92 -2.13
N ASN A 120 -24.91 4.47 -3.34
CA ASN A 120 -25.84 4.28 -4.44
C ASN A 120 -25.82 2.85 -5.00
N ARG A 121 -24.65 2.21 -5.00
CA ARG A 121 -24.50 0.86 -5.60
C ARG A 121 -24.80 -0.27 -4.64
N ILE A 122 -24.52 -0.11 -3.36
CA ILE A 122 -24.57 -1.19 -2.37
C ILE A 122 -25.63 -0.89 -1.32
N GLY A 123 -25.52 0.24 -0.63
CA GLY A 123 -26.47 0.62 0.41
C GLY A 123 -26.05 1.84 1.22
N SER A 124 -27.04 2.50 1.82
CA SER A 124 -26.85 3.70 2.63
C SER A 124 -26.01 3.39 3.88
N HIS A 125 -25.04 4.23 4.17
CA HIS A 125 -24.14 4.09 5.32
C HIS A 125 -23.46 5.42 5.64
N LYS A 126 -22.77 5.47 6.77
CA LYS A 126 -21.79 6.50 7.11
C LYS A 126 -20.40 5.88 7.15
N LEU A 127 -19.42 6.60 6.64
CA LEU A 127 -18.02 6.26 6.74
C LEU A 127 -17.39 7.08 7.87
N VAL A 128 -16.97 6.42 8.95
CA VAL A 128 -16.48 7.08 10.16
C VAL A 128 -15.01 6.74 10.37
N LEU A 129 -14.13 7.76 10.35
CA LEU A 129 -12.74 7.60 10.79
C LEU A 129 -12.72 7.44 12.32
N VAL A 130 -12.27 6.27 12.79
CA VAL A 130 -12.19 5.94 14.21
C VAL A 130 -10.87 6.39 14.80
N SER A 131 -9.77 6.13 14.09
CA SER A 131 -8.42 6.47 14.55
C SER A 131 -7.47 6.74 13.40
N GLU A 132 -6.49 7.59 13.67
CA GLU A 132 -5.35 7.89 12.83
C GLU A 132 -4.11 7.79 13.71
N ASN A 133 -3.32 6.73 13.48
CA ASN A 133 -2.16 6.41 14.30
C ASN A 133 -0.88 6.41 13.46
N TYR A 134 0.16 7.02 14.02
CA TYR A 134 1.52 6.98 13.49
C TYR A 134 2.39 6.19 14.44
N GLN A 135 3.13 5.24 13.90
CA GLN A 135 4.04 4.42 14.70
C GLN A 135 5.33 4.12 13.94
N VAL A 136 6.36 3.78 14.67
CA VAL A 136 7.62 3.26 14.12
C VAL A 136 7.73 1.82 14.57
N GLN A 137 8.01 0.92 13.63
CA GLN A 137 8.12 -0.51 13.91
C GLN A 137 9.35 -1.12 13.24
N THR A 138 9.72 -2.32 13.69
CA THR A 138 10.68 -3.17 13.01
C THR A 138 9.92 -4.15 12.11
N ASP A 139 10.27 -4.19 10.82
CA ASP A 139 9.73 -5.15 9.84
C ASP A 139 10.83 -6.16 9.49
N SER A 140 10.83 -7.31 10.17
CA SER A 140 11.80 -8.38 9.95
C SER A 140 11.68 -9.04 8.58
N ASP A 141 10.48 -9.06 7.99
CA ASP A 141 10.23 -9.63 6.67
C ASP A 141 10.79 -8.71 5.59
N LEU A 142 10.64 -7.40 5.77
CA LEU A 142 11.27 -6.41 4.91
C LEU A 142 12.80 -6.49 5.00
N ALA A 143 13.38 -6.60 6.21
CA ALA A 143 14.82 -6.76 6.40
C ALA A 143 15.34 -8.00 5.67
N SER A 144 14.69 -9.14 5.85
CA SER A 144 15.05 -10.39 5.18
C SER A 144 14.94 -10.29 3.66
N SER A 145 13.93 -9.59 3.15
CA SER A 145 13.74 -9.37 1.72
C SER A 145 14.82 -8.48 1.14
N GLN A 146 15.20 -7.42 1.83
CA GLN A 146 16.30 -6.53 1.43
C GLN A 146 17.65 -7.25 1.41
N ASP A 147 17.94 -8.07 2.42
CA ASP A 147 19.17 -8.87 2.50
C ASP A 147 19.24 -9.88 1.35
N ASN A 148 18.15 -10.56 1.05
CA ASN A 148 18.07 -11.49 -0.08
C ASN A 148 18.34 -10.81 -1.42
N VAL A 149 17.73 -9.65 -1.67
CA VAL A 149 17.93 -8.87 -2.90
C VAL A 149 19.37 -8.40 -3.00
N THR A 150 19.93 -7.88 -1.92
CA THR A 150 21.33 -7.43 -1.87
C THR A 150 22.30 -8.59 -2.13
N GLY A 151 22.04 -9.76 -1.54
CA GLY A 151 22.81 -10.97 -1.77
C GLY A 151 22.79 -11.45 -3.24
N LEU A 152 21.61 -11.44 -3.86
CA LEU A 152 21.46 -11.76 -5.27
C LEU A 152 22.19 -10.79 -6.19
N ILE A 153 22.09 -9.47 -5.94
CA ILE A 153 22.79 -8.45 -6.70
C ILE A 153 24.31 -8.66 -6.61
N LYS A 154 24.82 -8.93 -5.42
CA LYS A 154 26.25 -9.22 -5.21
C LYS A 154 26.67 -10.45 -6.00
N SER A 155 25.92 -11.54 -5.91
CA SER A 155 26.20 -12.78 -6.64
C SER A 155 26.23 -12.57 -8.17
N TYR A 156 25.25 -11.85 -8.72
CA TYR A 156 25.23 -11.56 -10.16
C TYR A 156 26.41 -10.66 -10.59
N ARG A 157 26.78 -9.67 -9.80
CA ARG A 157 27.95 -8.83 -10.09
C ARG A 157 29.24 -9.65 -10.09
N GLU A 158 29.42 -10.58 -9.17
CA GLU A 158 30.57 -11.48 -9.13
C GLU A 158 30.60 -12.39 -10.37
N GLN A 159 29.44 -12.93 -10.79
CA GLN A 159 29.33 -13.72 -12.01
C GLN A 159 29.67 -12.92 -13.27
N ILE A 160 29.17 -11.68 -13.38
CA ILE A 160 29.52 -10.77 -14.50
C ILE A 160 31.01 -10.49 -14.51
N THR A 161 31.61 -10.18 -13.37
CA THR A 161 33.05 -9.93 -13.26
C THR A 161 33.86 -11.15 -13.72
N THR A 162 33.46 -12.36 -13.29
CA THR A 162 34.12 -13.60 -13.70
C THR A 162 33.98 -13.84 -15.21
N LEU A 163 32.78 -13.68 -15.75
CA LEU A 163 32.54 -13.79 -17.20
C LEU A 163 33.37 -12.79 -17.98
N THR A 164 33.33 -11.51 -17.58
CA THR A 164 34.09 -10.43 -18.26
C THR A 164 35.59 -10.70 -18.24
N SER A 165 36.11 -11.24 -17.13
CA SER A 165 37.57 -11.56 -17.06
C SER A 165 37.99 -12.71 -17.96
N THR A 166 37.06 -13.54 -18.42
CA THR A 166 37.30 -14.66 -19.34
C THR A 166 37.01 -14.32 -20.80
N MET A 167 36.45 -13.14 -21.08
CA MET A 167 36.12 -12.70 -22.45
C MET A 167 37.35 -12.11 -23.16
N THR A 168 37.40 -12.32 -24.47
CA THR A 168 38.39 -11.66 -25.34
C THR A 168 37.99 -10.21 -25.60
N GLU A 169 38.96 -9.37 -26.03
CA GLU A 169 38.71 -7.95 -26.36
C GLU A 169 37.55 -7.76 -27.36
N ASP A 170 37.43 -8.65 -28.34
CA ASP A 170 36.38 -8.58 -29.36
C ASP A 170 35.01 -8.96 -28.81
N GLN A 171 34.95 -9.84 -27.83
CA GLN A 171 33.71 -10.19 -27.13
C GLN A 171 33.24 -9.09 -26.17
N LEU A 172 34.16 -8.36 -25.55
CA LEU A 172 33.85 -7.23 -24.65
C LEU A 172 33.16 -6.08 -25.40
N LYS A 173 33.54 -5.81 -26.66
CA LYS A 173 32.93 -4.76 -27.48
C LYS A 173 31.45 -5.01 -27.81
N VAL A 174 31.01 -6.27 -27.81
CA VAL A 174 29.61 -6.65 -28.11
C VAL A 174 28.68 -6.45 -26.90
N VAL A 175 29.23 -6.36 -25.70
CA VAL A 175 28.46 -6.20 -24.46
C VAL A 175 28.19 -4.71 -24.11
N ASP A 176 29.05 -3.80 -24.66
CA ASP A 176 28.95 -2.35 -24.43
C ASP A 176 28.08 -1.60 -25.48
N ASP A 177 27.58 -2.27 -26.50
CA ASP A 177 26.58 -1.78 -27.47
C ASP A 177 25.14 -2.20 -27.10
#